data_c61cfd9e97ab826ddb66c05ac4a2938f
#
_entry.id   c61cfd9e97ab826ddb66c05ac4a2938f
#
_cell.length_a   1.000
_cell.length_b   1.000
_cell.length_c   1.000
_cell.angle_alpha   90.00
_cell.angle_beta   90.00
_cell.angle_gamma   90.00
#
_symmetry.space_group_name_H-M   'P 1'
#
loop_
_entity.id
_entity.type
_entity.pdbx_description
1 polymer ?
#
loop_
_entity_poly.entity_id
_entity_poly.type
_entity_poly.pdbx_seq_one_letter_code
_entity_poly.pdbx_strand_id
1 'polypeptide(L)' 'MAKLSLSQINTLKKHSVHHSKKHMDMMVKDMKAGLSFTKAHKKAVKKVGK' A
#
# COMPACT_ATOMS: atom_id res chain seq x y z
N MET A 1 13.66 -10.23 2.47
CA MET A 1 12.56 -9.30 2.24
C MET A 1 11.35 -10.04 1.71
N ALA A 2 10.19 -9.72 2.23
CA ALA A 2 8.97 -10.38 1.78
C ALA A 2 8.56 -9.86 0.41
N LYS A 3 8.18 -10.79 -0.46
CA LYS A 3 7.59 -10.43 -1.75
C LYS A 3 6.09 -10.27 -1.57
N LEU A 4 5.51 -9.31 -2.28
CA LEU A 4 4.07 -9.17 -2.27
C LEU A 4 3.43 -10.33 -3.03
N SER A 5 2.33 -10.84 -2.49
CA SER A 5 1.58 -11.88 -3.18
C SER A 5 0.82 -11.29 -4.37
N LEU A 6 0.43 -12.15 -5.29
CA LEU A 6 -0.38 -11.71 -6.44
C LEU A 6 -1.66 -11.03 -5.98
N SER A 7 -2.27 -11.58 -4.93
CA SER A 7 -3.49 -11.02 -4.35
C SER A 7 -3.26 -9.59 -3.84
N GLN A 8 -2.14 -9.35 -3.16
CA GLN A 8 -1.79 -8.03 -2.66
C GLN A 8 -1.55 -7.05 -3.81
N ILE A 9 -0.86 -7.49 -4.85
CA ILE A 9 -0.60 -6.66 -6.02
C ILE A 9 -1.90 -6.27 -6.70
N ASN A 10 -2.83 -7.21 -6.86
CA ASN A 10 -4.13 -6.92 -7.46
C ASN A 10 -4.93 -5.92 -6.62
N THR A 11 -4.90 -6.07 -5.30
CA THR A 11 -5.56 -5.13 -4.41
C THR A 11 -4.96 -3.74 -4.54
N LEU A 12 -3.64 -3.65 -4.59
CA LEU A 12 -2.95 -2.38 -4.76
C LEU A 12 -3.32 -1.71 -6.09
N LYS A 13 -3.42 -2.47 -7.16
CA LYS A 13 -3.82 -1.93 -8.46
C LYS A 13 -5.22 -1.32 -8.42
N LYS A 14 -6.15 -1.98 -7.75
CA LYS A 14 -7.50 -1.46 -7.59
C LYS A 14 -7.52 -0.17 -6.79
N HIS A 15 -6.70 -0.11 -5.74
CA HIS A 15 -6.60 1.08 -4.90
C HIS A 15 -5.94 2.26 -5.62
N SER A 16 -5.04 1.99 -6.55
CA SER A 16 -4.33 3.06 -7.25
C SER A 16 -5.26 3.96 -8.06
N VAL A 17 -6.45 3.46 -8.39
CA VAL A 17 -7.46 4.26 -9.10
C VAL A 17 -7.99 5.40 -8.22
N HIS A 18 -8.00 5.20 -6.90
CA HIS A 18 -8.60 6.13 -5.95
C HIS A 18 -7.57 6.90 -5.11
N HIS A 19 -6.30 6.57 -5.23
CA HIS A 19 -5.27 7.15 -4.38
C HIS A 19 -4.12 7.71 -5.21
N SER A 20 -3.41 8.68 -4.61
CA SER A 20 -2.27 9.27 -5.27
C SER A 20 -1.12 8.28 -5.39
N LYS A 21 -0.19 8.57 -6.29
CA LYS A 21 1.00 7.74 -6.45
C LYS A 21 1.82 7.69 -5.17
N LYS A 22 1.95 8.82 -4.46
CA LYS A 22 2.68 8.85 -3.18
C LYS A 22 2.05 7.92 -2.16
N HIS A 23 0.73 7.89 -2.08
CA HIS A 23 0.00 6.99 -1.20
C HIS A 23 0.33 5.54 -1.53
N MET A 24 0.25 5.19 -2.81
CA MET A 24 0.51 3.82 -3.24
C MET A 24 1.95 3.40 -3.02
N ASP A 25 2.89 4.29 -3.31
CA ASP A 25 4.32 4.01 -3.09
C ASP A 25 4.60 3.74 -1.62
N MET A 26 4.00 4.51 -0.73
CA MET A 26 4.16 4.31 0.70
C MET A 26 3.57 2.98 1.15
N MET A 27 2.38 2.63 0.66
CA MET A 27 1.75 1.35 0.98
C MET A 27 2.61 0.18 0.52
N VAL A 28 3.11 0.22 -0.71
CA VAL A 28 3.96 -0.85 -1.24
C VAL A 28 5.21 -1.00 -0.39
N LYS A 29 5.86 0.10 -0.04
CA LYS A 29 7.05 0.09 0.79
C LYS A 29 6.78 -0.54 2.15
N ASP A 30 5.69 -0.15 2.81
CA ASP A 30 5.34 -0.67 4.12
C ASP A 30 4.96 -2.14 4.06
N MET A 31 4.24 -2.56 3.04
CA MET A 31 3.88 -3.96 2.87
C MET A 31 5.11 -4.83 2.62
N LYS A 32 6.08 -4.35 1.86
CA LYS A 32 7.34 -5.05 1.65
C LYS A 32 8.15 -5.16 2.94
N ALA A 33 7.99 -4.18 3.83
CA ALA A 33 8.64 -4.21 5.14
C ALA A 33 7.95 -5.15 6.13
N GLY A 34 6.82 -5.73 5.75
CA GLY A 34 6.13 -6.72 6.56
C GLY A 34 4.80 -6.27 7.14
N LEU A 35 4.36 -5.05 6.87
CA LEU A 35 3.07 -4.58 7.35
C LEU A 35 1.93 -5.20 6.55
N SER A 36 0.79 -5.42 7.22
CA SER A 36 -0.40 -5.87 6.53
C SER A 36 -0.97 -4.74 5.68
N PHE A 37 -1.82 -5.09 4.72
CA PHE A 37 -2.48 -4.11 3.87
C PHE A 37 -3.21 -3.05 4.70
N THR A 38 -3.96 -3.48 5.70
CA THR A 38 -4.73 -2.58 6.55
C THR A 38 -3.82 -1.57 7.27
N LYS A 39 -2.73 -2.05 7.85
CA LYS A 39 -1.79 -1.20 8.56
C LYS A 39 -1.07 -0.24 7.61
N ALA A 40 -0.65 -0.74 6.47
CA ALA A 40 0.01 0.09 5.46
C ALA A 40 -0.93 1.20 4.97
N HIS A 41 -2.18 0.85 4.74
CA HIS A 41 -3.19 1.81 4.31
C HIS A 41 -3.40 2.91 5.35
N LYS A 42 -3.54 2.54 6.61
CA LYS A 42 -3.71 3.52 7.70
C LYS A 42 -2.53 4.47 7.79
N LYS A 43 -1.31 3.93 7.68
CA LYS A 43 -0.11 4.75 7.71
C LYS A 43 -0.06 5.73 6.55
N ALA A 44 -0.38 5.26 5.35
CA ALA A 44 -0.38 6.10 4.17
C ALA A 44 -1.40 7.23 4.29
N VAL A 45 -2.59 6.92 4.77
CA VAL A 45 -3.63 7.94 4.99
C VAL A 45 -3.15 9.01 5.97
N LYS A 46 -2.47 8.60 7.03
CA LYS A 46 -1.96 9.55 8.03
C LYS A 46 -0.88 10.45 7.47
N LYS A 47 0.03 9.89 6.66
CA LYS A 47 1.20 10.65 6.19
C LYS A 47 0.95 11.41 4.90
N VAL A 48 0.20 10.83 4.00
CA VAL A 48 -0.04 11.42 2.68
C VAL A 48 -1.43 12.04 2.59
N GLY A 49 -2.37 11.56 3.36
CA GLY A 49 -3.74 12.05 3.39
C GLY A 49 -4.66 11.35 2.41
N LYS A 50 -4.12 10.89 1.30
CA LYS A 50 -4.90 10.19 0.29
C LYS A 50 -4.09 9.18 -0.46
#